data_490a2b9c6f949d5b26294efe282ae4fa
#
_entry.id   490a2b9c6f949d5b26294efe282ae4fa
#
_cell.length_a   1.000
_cell.length_b   1.000
_cell.length_c   1.000
_cell.angle_alpha   90.00
_cell.angle_beta   90.00
_cell.angle_gamma   90.00
#
_symmetry.space_group_name_H-M   'P 1'
#
loop_
_entity.id
_entity.type
_entity.pdbx_description
1 polymer ?
#
loop_
_entity_poly.entity_id
_entity_poly.type
_entity_poly.pdbx_seq_one_letter_code
_entity_poly.pdbx_strand_id
1 'polypeptide(L)'
;TIALSHLIFGGVLDRHPGLKICAAHGGGYLPSYVGRSDHGFAVRPEAAKIKHKPSEYLKRIYFDSLVYAPEGLRHLIEEVGAAHILLGTDYPFDMGAYEPHKFLAAVPGLTEQQREQILGGNAARLLGIDAGATSRV
;
A
#
# COMPACT_ATOMS: atom_id res chain seq x y z
N THR A 1 8.86 -2.92 6.85
CA THR A 1 9.68 -1.68 6.80
C THR A 1 11.04 -1.94 6.19
N ILE A 2 11.92 -2.74 6.82
CA ILE A 2 13.32 -2.94 6.39
C ILE A 2 13.39 -3.44 4.93
N ALA A 3 12.66 -4.49 4.58
CA ALA A 3 12.65 -5.03 3.22
C ALA A 3 12.26 -3.98 2.17
N LEU A 4 11.21 -3.19 2.43
CA LEU A 4 10.79 -2.11 1.53
C LEU A 4 11.86 -1.03 1.39
N SER A 5 12.51 -0.65 2.50
CA SER A 5 13.62 0.31 2.46
C SER A 5 14.78 -0.22 1.61
N HIS A 6 15.13 -1.51 1.72
CA HIS A 6 16.14 -2.14 0.87
C HIS A 6 15.74 -2.13 -0.62
N LEU A 7 14.48 -2.41 -0.95
CA LEU A 7 13.98 -2.35 -2.33
C LEU A 7 14.10 -0.95 -2.91
N ILE A 8 13.72 0.07 -2.14
CA ILE A 8 13.78 1.48 -2.56
C ILE A 8 15.23 1.92 -2.68
N PHE A 9 15.99 1.97 -1.57
CA PHE A 9 17.36 2.48 -1.56
C PHE A 9 18.35 1.62 -2.35
N GLY A 10 18.07 0.33 -2.54
CA GLY A 10 18.78 -0.54 -3.45
C GLY A 10 18.50 -0.29 -4.93
N GLY A 11 17.56 0.65 -5.26
CA GLY A 11 17.23 1.02 -6.65
C GLY A 11 16.55 -0.10 -7.44
N VAL A 12 15.89 -1.06 -6.75
CA VAL A 12 15.22 -2.18 -7.42
C VAL A 12 14.10 -1.68 -8.32
N LEU A 13 13.30 -0.72 -7.83
CA LEU A 13 12.19 -0.14 -8.58
C LEU A 13 12.66 0.73 -9.77
N ASP A 14 13.88 1.24 -9.73
CA ASP A 14 14.48 1.94 -10.87
C ASP A 14 14.94 1.00 -11.97
N ARG A 15 15.52 -0.16 -11.58
CA ARG A 15 15.98 -1.18 -12.52
C ARG A 15 14.82 -2.00 -13.09
N HIS A 16 13.75 -2.17 -12.32
CA HIS A 16 12.59 -2.97 -12.69
C HIS A 16 11.28 -2.15 -12.60
N PRO A 17 11.06 -1.19 -13.52
CA PRO A 17 9.92 -0.26 -13.43
C PRO A 17 8.54 -0.94 -13.54
N GLY A 18 8.47 -2.12 -14.16
CA GLY A 18 7.25 -2.92 -14.27
C GLY A 18 6.99 -3.87 -13.10
N LEU A 19 7.87 -3.90 -12.09
CA LEU A 19 7.71 -4.78 -10.94
C LEU A 19 6.51 -4.35 -10.09
N LYS A 20 5.59 -5.28 -9.87
CA LYS A 20 4.42 -5.09 -9.00
C LYS A 20 4.71 -5.69 -7.63
N ILE A 21 4.65 -4.88 -6.60
CA ILE A 21 4.89 -5.27 -5.22
C ILE A 21 3.65 -4.96 -4.40
N CYS A 22 3.19 -5.91 -3.60
CA CYS A 22 2.21 -5.68 -2.54
C CYS A 22 2.91 -5.85 -1.19
N ALA A 23 2.91 -4.80 -0.39
CA ALA A 23 3.49 -4.79 0.93
C ALA A 23 2.45 -5.22 1.97
N ALA A 24 2.73 -6.30 2.68
CA ALA A 24 1.87 -6.77 3.76
C ALA A 24 1.86 -5.80 4.95
N HIS A 25 0.77 -5.84 5.72
CA HIS A 25 0.57 -5.08 6.96
C HIS A 25 0.75 -3.57 6.78
N GLY A 26 0.10 -3.03 5.72
CA GLY A 26 0.20 -1.61 5.37
C GLY A 26 1.62 -1.12 5.11
N GLY A 27 2.57 -2.03 4.81
CA GLY A 27 3.99 -1.70 4.65
C GLY A 27 4.74 -1.45 5.96
N GLY A 28 4.13 -1.75 7.10
CA GLY A 28 4.68 -1.52 8.43
C GLY A 28 4.84 -0.02 8.73
N TYR A 29 5.94 0.38 9.34
CA TYR A 29 6.19 1.78 9.71
C TYR A 29 6.63 2.68 8.54
N LEU A 30 6.95 2.11 7.37
CA LEU A 30 7.57 2.90 6.30
C LEU A 30 6.67 4.04 5.77
N PRO A 31 5.39 3.82 5.44
CA PRO A 31 4.54 4.90 4.96
C PRO A 31 4.38 6.03 5.98
N SER A 32 4.16 5.69 7.26
CA SER A 32 3.97 6.67 8.32
C SER A 32 5.23 7.45 8.69
N TYR A 33 6.40 6.99 8.25
CA TYR A 33 7.68 7.59 8.60
C TYR A 33 8.55 7.94 7.40
N VAL A 34 7.95 7.97 6.20
CA VAL A 34 8.65 8.17 4.93
C VAL A 34 9.37 9.52 4.84
N GLY A 35 8.88 10.56 5.51
CA GLY A 35 9.54 11.87 5.57
C GLY A 35 10.97 11.82 6.09
N ARG A 36 11.28 10.88 7.03
CA ARG A 36 12.67 10.65 7.46
C ARG A 36 13.53 10.09 6.32
N SER A 37 12.96 9.19 5.52
CA SER A 37 13.65 8.62 4.36
C SER A 37 13.91 9.68 3.29
N ASP A 38 12.95 10.55 3.04
CA ASP A 38 13.10 11.69 2.11
C ASP A 38 14.17 12.67 2.58
N HIS A 39 14.20 12.97 3.88
CA HIS A 39 15.27 13.79 4.44
C HIS A 39 16.65 13.12 4.28
N GLY A 40 16.75 11.82 4.58
CA GLY A 40 17.97 11.05 4.37
C GLY A 40 18.45 11.10 2.91
N PHE A 41 17.52 10.94 1.96
CA PHE A 41 17.81 11.07 0.54
C PHE A 41 18.40 12.45 0.17
N ALA A 42 17.88 13.52 0.78
CA ALA A 42 18.31 14.88 0.49
C ALA A 42 19.71 15.23 1.06
N VAL A 43 20.12 14.61 2.19
CA VAL A 43 21.32 15.02 2.94
C VAL A 43 22.43 13.96 2.99
N ARG A 44 22.17 12.72 2.53
CA ARG A 44 23.11 11.61 2.58
C ARG A 44 23.51 11.15 1.18
N PRO A 45 24.76 11.34 0.75
CA PRO A 45 25.22 10.90 -0.57
C PRO A 45 25.00 9.41 -0.85
N GLU A 46 25.14 8.56 0.18
CA GLU A 46 24.91 7.12 0.09
C GLU A 46 23.43 6.76 -0.18
N ALA A 47 22.49 7.62 0.24
CA ALA A 47 21.06 7.44 0.01
C ALA A 47 20.59 8.06 -1.34
N ALA A 48 21.37 9.00 -1.89
CA ALA A 48 21.04 9.72 -3.12
C ALA A 48 21.34 8.93 -4.42
N LYS A 49 21.50 7.60 -4.32
CA LYS A 49 21.79 6.72 -5.48
C LYS A 49 20.55 6.32 -6.28
N ILE A 50 19.36 6.63 -5.78
CA ILE A 50 18.07 6.37 -6.41
C ILE A 50 17.58 7.61 -7.16
N LYS A 51 16.69 7.43 -8.15
CA LYS A 51 16.29 8.51 -9.07
C LYS A 51 15.26 9.48 -8.47
N HIS A 52 14.46 9.02 -7.53
CA HIS A 52 13.33 9.76 -6.95
C HIS A 52 13.38 9.74 -5.43
N LYS A 53 12.61 10.60 -4.78
CA LYS A 53 12.44 10.57 -3.33
C LYS A 53 11.78 9.25 -2.90
N PRO A 54 12.12 8.70 -1.73
CA PRO A 54 11.47 7.51 -1.18
C PRO A 54 9.94 7.56 -1.17
N SER A 55 9.34 8.71 -0.85
CA SER A 55 7.88 8.90 -0.88
C SER A 55 7.26 8.72 -2.26
N GLU A 56 7.98 9.02 -3.34
CA GLU A 56 7.51 8.82 -4.70
C GLU A 56 7.46 7.32 -5.07
N TYR A 57 8.39 6.52 -4.53
CA TYR A 57 8.35 5.07 -4.75
C TYR A 57 7.19 4.39 -4.02
N LEU A 58 6.72 4.93 -2.89
CA LEU A 58 5.54 4.38 -2.21
C LEU A 58 4.32 4.39 -3.13
N LYS A 59 4.18 5.40 -3.99
CA LYS A 59 3.10 5.50 -4.98
C LYS A 59 3.21 4.49 -6.14
N ARG A 60 4.22 3.63 -6.13
CA ARG A 60 4.43 2.53 -7.09
C ARG A 60 4.28 1.16 -6.45
N ILE A 61 4.02 1.13 -5.15
CA ILE A 61 3.84 -0.09 -4.33
C ILE A 61 2.37 -0.19 -3.95
N TYR A 62 1.82 -1.39 -3.93
CA TYR A 62 0.52 -1.70 -3.36
C TYR A 62 0.70 -2.07 -1.89
N PHE A 63 -0.32 -1.82 -1.09
CA PHE A 63 -0.33 -2.10 0.34
C PHE A 63 -1.61 -2.82 0.69
N ASP A 64 -1.57 -3.75 1.62
CA ASP A 64 -2.80 -4.28 2.16
C ASP A 64 -3.44 -3.34 3.19
N SER A 65 -4.71 -3.57 3.49
CA SER A 65 -5.49 -2.76 4.43
C SER A 65 -5.31 -3.19 5.89
N LEU A 66 -4.40 -4.12 6.19
CA LEU A 66 -4.25 -4.71 7.51
C LEU A 66 -3.41 -3.82 8.44
N VAL A 67 -4.02 -2.75 8.92
CA VAL A 67 -3.38 -1.76 9.82
C VAL A 67 -4.12 -1.62 11.16
N TYR A 68 -5.18 -2.37 11.38
CA TYR A 68 -5.99 -2.51 12.61
C TYR A 68 -6.66 -1.23 13.15
N ALA A 69 -6.22 -0.04 12.73
CA ALA A 69 -6.79 1.25 13.13
C ALA A 69 -7.36 1.98 11.91
N PRO A 70 -8.64 2.43 11.94
CA PRO A 70 -9.24 3.17 10.82
C PRO A 70 -8.46 4.43 10.45
N GLU A 71 -7.94 5.16 11.44
CA GLU A 71 -7.11 6.35 11.24
C GLU A 71 -5.77 6.00 10.58
N GLY A 72 -5.21 4.83 10.90
CA GLY A 72 -4.00 4.31 10.26
C GLY A 72 -4.21 4.03 8.78
N LEU A 73 -5.36 3.44 8.41
CA LEU A 73 -5.71 3.23 7.01
C LEU A 73 -5.98 4.56 6.30
N ARG A 74 -6.64 5.51 6.96
CA ARG A 74 -6.85 6.84 6.41
C ARG A 74 -5.53 7.52 6.07
N HIS A 75 -4.58 7.52 7.00
CA HIS A 75 -3.24 8.06 6.79
C HIS A 75 -2.52 7.35 5.61
N LEU A 76 -2.55 6.03 5.56
CA LEU A 76 -1.95 5.28 4.47
C LEU A 76 -2.56 5.67 3.10
N ILE A 77 -3.89 5.83 3.04
CA ILE A 77 -4.59 6.30 1.83
C ILE A 77 -4.12 7.71 1.43
N GLU A 78 -3.89 8.60 2.37
CA GLU A 78 -3.38 9.95 2.11
C GLU A 78 -1.97 9.94 1.53
N GLU A 79 -1.11 9.04 2.02
CA GLU A 79 0.27 8.92 1.55
C GLU A 79 0.38 8.31 0.16
N VAL A 80 -0.38 7.25 -0.13
CA VAL A 80 -0.18 6.45 -1.35
C VAL A 80 -1.35 6.50 -2.35
N GLY A 81 -2.52 6.95 -1.92
CA GLY A 81 -3.77 6.94 -2.69
C GLY A 81 -4.56 5.64 -2.53
N ALA A 82 -5.89 5.75 -2.51
CA ALA A 82 -6.79 4.59 -2.36
C ALA A 82 -6.59 3.53 -3.45
N ALA A 83 -6.16 3.93 -4.65
CA ALA A 83 -5.90 3.02 -5.77
C ALA A 83 -4.76 2.03 -5.54
N HIS A 84 -3.92 2.28 -4.54
CA HIS A 84 -2.79 1.42 -4.15
C HIS A 84 -3.08 0.54 -2.93
N ILE A 85 -4.30 0.59 -2.37
CA ILE A 85 -4.69 -0.22 -1.23
C ILE A 85 -5.46 -1.45 -1.72
N LEU A 86 -5.04 -2.63 -1.26
CA LEU A 86 -5.70 -3.90 -1.50
C LEU A 86 -6.32 -4.41 -0.21
N LEU A 87 -7.46 -5.10 -0.30
CA LEU A 87 -8.00 -5.76 0.88
C LEU A 87 -7.07 -6.90 1.33
N GLY A 88 -6.68 -6.89 2.60
CA GLY A 88 -5.95 -7.98 3.25
C GLY A 88 -6.56 -8.30 4.61
N THR A 89 -6.64 -9.58 4.96
CA THR A 89 -7.23 -10.06 6.20
C THR A 89 -6.27 -10.82 7.10
N ASP A 90 -5.08 -11.17 6.57
CA ASP A 90 -4.10 -12.03 7.25
C ASP A 90 -4.66 -13.43 7.60
N TYR A 91 -5.69 -13.90 6.84
CA TYR A 91 -6.19 -15.25 7.01
C TYR A 91 -5.08 -16.28 6.71
N PRO A 92 -4.90 -17.35 7.48
CA PRO A 92 -5.73 -17.81 8.60
C PRO A 92 -5.13 -17.54 9.99
N PHE A 93 -4.32 -16.49 10.14
CA PHE A 93 -3.62 -16.20 11.40
C PHE A 93 -4.56 -15.65 12.47
N ASP A 94 -4.22 -15.87 13.73
CA ASP A 94 -4.98 -15.42 14.90
C ASP A 94 -5.11 -13.90 15.02
N MET A 95 -4.16 -13.16 14.46
CA MET A 95 -4.20 -11.69 14.33
C MET A 95 -5.00 -11.21 13.10
N GLY A 96 -5.65 -12.10 12.35
CA GLY A 96 -6.41 -11.74 11.16
C GLY A 96 -7.58 -10.80 11.44
N ALA A 97 -7.86 -9.88 10.51
CA ALA A 97 -9.00 -8.97 10.54
C ALA A 97 -10.11 -9.49 9.62
N TYR A 98 -11.13 -10.16 10.21
CA TYR A 98 -12.15 -10.90 9.47
C TYR A 98 -13.46 -10.14 9.24
N GLU A 99 -13.53 -8.86 9.61
CA GLU A 99 -14.69 -8.00 9.39
C GLU A 99 -14.33 -6.80 8.49
N PRO A 100 -13.86 -7.01 7.23
CA PRO A 100 -13.31 -5.94 6.40
C PRO A 100 -14.35 -4.85 6.08
N HIS A 101 -15.61 -5.20 5.86
CA HIS A 101 -16.66 -4.22 5.61
C HIS A 101 -16.87 -3.28 6.79
N LYS A 102 -16.90 -3.82 8.01
CA LYS A 102 -17.03 -3.03 9.23
C LYS A 102 -15.83 -2.14 9.47
N PHE A 103 -14.63 -2.67 9.23
CA PHE A 103 -13.39 -1.90 9.35
C PHE A 103 -13.36 -0.72 8.36
N LEU A 104 -13.64 -0.97 7.08
CA LEU A 104 -13.66 0.09 6.07
C LEU A 104 -14.77 1.12 6.32
N ALA A 105 -15.91 0.71 6.89
CA ALA A 105 -16.99 1.63 7.25
C ALA A 105 -16.57 2.62 8.35
N ALA A 106 -15.62 2.25 9.19
CA ALA A 106 -15.11 3.09 10.28
C ALA A 106 -14.00 4.06 9.83
N VAL A 107 -13.46 3.92 8.60
CA VAL A 107 -12.37 4.78 8.09
C VAL A 107 -12.89 6.19 7.83
N PRO A 108 -12.33 7.23 8.48
CA PRO A 108 -12.83 8.59 8.34
C PRO A 108 -12.74 9.10 6.88
N GLY A 109 -13.85 9.65 6.37
CA GLY A 109 -13.88 10.29 5.05
C GLY A 109 -13.64 9.35 3.86
N LEU A 110 -13.74 8.03 4.05
CA LEU A 110 -13.66 7.06 2.96
C LEU A 110 -14.94 7.15 2.11
N THR A 111 -14.78 7.48 0.82
CA THR A 111 -15.91 7.50 -0.12
C THR A 111 -16.33 6.09 -0.51
N GLU A 112 -17.59 5.91 -0.97
CA GLU A 112 -18.07 4.61 -1.43
C GLU A 112 -17.21 4.09 -2.60
N GLN A 113 -16.85 4.95 -3.53
CA GLN A 113 -15.96 4.58 -4.64
C GLN A 113 -14.60 4.06 -4.16
N GLN A 114 -13.99 4.72 -3.17
CA GLN A 114 -12.72 4.24 -2.58
C GLN A 114 -12.89 2.91 -1.86
N ARG A 115 -14.03 2.71 -1.18
CA ARG A 115 -14.38 1.46 -0.50
C ARG A 115 -14.47 0.30 -1.49
N GLU A 116 -15.21 0.46 -2.59
CA GLU A 116 -15.32 -0.54 -3.65
C GLU A 116 -13.96 -0.86 -4.28
N GLN A 117 -13.14 0.18 -4.52
CA GLN A 117 -11.78 -0.01 -5.02
C GLN A 117 -10.95 -0.89 -4.08
N ILE A 118 -10.98 -0.63 -2.79
CA ILE A 118 -10.20 -1.38 -1.78
C ILE A 118 -10.74 -2.79 -1.62
N LEU A 119 -12.08 -2.98 -1.58
CA LEU A 119 -12.72 -4.28 -1.38
C LEU A 119 -12.37 -5.29 -2.48
N GLY A 120 -12.11 -4.84 -3.71
CA GLY A 120 -11.77 -5.79 -4.78
C GLY A 120 -11.35 -5.14 -6.09
N GLY A 121 -11.82 -3.94 -6.41
CA GLY A 121 -11.54 -3.27 -7.68
C GLY A 121 -10.06 -3.08 -7.97
N ASN A 122 -9.27 -2.74 -6.96
CA ASN A 122 -7.82 -2.58 -7.11
C ASN A 122 -7.12 -3.91 -7.38
N ALA A 123 -7.50 -4.98 -6.65
CA ALA A 123 -6.94 -6.32 -6.85
C ALA A 123 -7.29 -6.85 -8.25
N ALA A 124 -8.55 -6.69 -8.69
CA ALA A 124 -8.99 -7.08 -10.02
C ALA A 124 -8.15 -6.38 -11.10
N ARG A 125 -7.98 -5.07 -11.00
CA ARG A 125 -7.16 -4.28 -11.94
C ARG A 125 -5.68 -4.71 -11.91
N LEU A 126 -5.10 -4.92 -10.73
CA LEU A 126 -3.70 -5.34 -10.58
C LEU A 126 -3.43 -6.69 -11.23
N LEU A 127 -4.37 -7.63 -11.09
CA LEU A 127 -4.27 -9.00 -11.57
C LEU A 127 -4.82 -9.19 -13.00
N GLY A 128 -5.41 -8.16 -13.60
CA GLY A 128 -6.03 -8.24 -14.92
C GLY A 128 -7.29 -9.12 -14.95
N ILE A 129 -8.04 -9.14 -13.84
CA ILE A 129 -9.29 -9.90 -13.71
C ILE A 129 -10.44 -9.00 -14.14
N ASP A 130 -11.26 -9.45 -15.09
CA ASP A 130 -12.47 -8.75 -15.50
C ASP A 130 -13.52 -8.82 -14.37
N ALA A 131 -13.82 -7.67 -13.78
CA ALA A 131 -14.84 -7.56 -12.73
C ALA A 131 -16.27 -7.95 -13.21
N GLY A 132 -16.51 -8.01 -14.52
CA GLY A 132 -17.74 -8.49 -15.12
C GLY A 132 -17.95 -10.00 -15.14
N ALA A 133 -16.89 -10.79 -14.90
CA ALA A 133 -16.95 -12.26 -14.92
C ALA A 133 -17.46 -12.88 -13.60
N THR A 134 -17.58 -12.10 -12.53
CA THR A 134 -17.93 -12.59 -11.18
C THR A 134 -19.43 -12.55 -10.85
N SER A 135 -20.29 -12.14 -11.78
CA SER A 135 -21.75 -12.07 -11.52
C SER A 135 -22.54 -13.33 -11.95
N ARG A 136 -21.88 -14.48 -12.11
CA ARG A 136 -22.56 -15.75 -12.41
C ARG A 136 -22.01 -16.89 -11.56
N VAL A 137 -22.36 -16.91 -10.29
CA VAL A 137 -22.48 -18.12 -9.48
C VAL A 137 -23.72 -17.98 -8.61
#